data_97192e1470e84b2fd4595678ba2c10ae
#
_entry.id   97192e1470e84b2fd4595678ba2c10ae
#
_cell.length_a   1.000
_cell.length_b   1.000
_cell.length_c   1.000
_cell.angle_alpha   90.00
_cell.angle_beta   90.00
_cell.angle_gamma   90.00
#
_symmetry.space_group_name_H-M   'P 1'
#
loop_
_entity.id
_entity.type
_entity.pdbx_description
1 polymer ?
#
loop_
_entity_poly.entity_id
_entity_poly.type
_entity_poly.pdbx_seq_one_letter_code
_entity_poly.pdbx_strand_id
1 'polypeptide(L)'
;DLALIQLDKIEVLFPNSTYANKGMLLNAYVNFLLKDYEKTRAIAENFKKYYPGSEDIIYANYLEAMTYFVSIKQSGYSQENANTALNKFTFILNAYPNNKYEIDIITKIDLINNNLANGKIKTAKFYLTQGNNTGALVYLLDIFNNHSSSSSIEETLFYLTKTYNDIDEYDLAKKYASILAYNFPDSNWYQKAYNVINNRDYIEKDKNWFILLNPIKILKNKSENNLINSDIQPLE
;
A
#
# COMPACT_ATOMS: atom_id res chain seq x y z
N ASP A 1 -5.15 25.63 -23.84
CA ASP A 1 -5.92 25.25 -25.05
C ASP A 1 -5.10 25.33 -26.36
N LEU A 2 -4.34 26.41 -26.62
CA LEU A 2 -3.54 26.53 -27.84
C LEU A 2 -2.44 25.44 -27.94
N ALA A 3 -1.79 25.08 -26.84
CA ALA A 3 -0.78 24.06 -26.81
C ALA A 3 -1.36 22.68 -27.20
N LEU A 4 -2.53 22.32 -26.68
CA LEU A 4 -3.22 21.07 -27.05
C LEU A 4 -3.56 21.00 -28.54
N ILE A 5 -4.06 22.09 -29.12
CA ILE A 5 -4.36 22.15 -30.55
C ILE A 5 -3.10 21.95 -31.40
N GLN A 6 -1.95 22.47 -30.98
CA GLN A 6 -0.70 22.28 -31.72
C GLN A 6 -0.16 20.85 -31.57
N LEU A 7 -0.32 20.23 -30.39
CA LEU A 7 0.09 18.84 -30.14
C LEU A 7 -0.76 17.86 -30.93
N ASP A 8 -2.08 18.05 -31.02
CA ASP A 8 -2.97 17.24 -31.84
C ASP A 8 -2.60 17.33 -33.35
N LYS A 9 -2.17 18.51 -33.82
CA LYS A 9 -1.69 18.67 -35.20
C LYS A 9 -0.42 17.89 -35.49
N ILE A 10 0.51 17.77 -34.55
CA ILE A 10 1.75 17.01 -34.77
C ILE A 10 1.43 15.54 -35.03
N GLU A 11 0.51 14.96 -34.26
CA GLU A 11 0.09 13.56 -34.44
C GLU A 11 -0.58 13.32 -35.79
N VAL A 12 -1.45 14.26 -36.22
CA VAL A 12 -2.17 14.15 -37.49
C VAL A 12 -1.26 14.39 -38.71
N LEU A 13 -0.39 15.39 -38.64
CA LEU A 13 0.44 15.77 -39.80
C LEU A 13 1.72 14.94 -39.92
N PHE A 14 2.25 14.40 -38.83
CA PHE A 14 3.52 13.70 -38.81
C PHE A 14 3.48 12.42 -37.96
N PRO A 15 2.54 11.47 -38.24
CA PRO A 15 2.28 10.31 -37.34
C PRO A 15 3.47 9.36 -37.20
N ASN A 16 4.38 9.32 -38.17
CA ASN A 16 5.55 8.44 -38.13
C ASN A 16 6.83 9.17 -37.66
N SER A 17 6.74 10.41 -37.21
CA SER A 17 7.92 11.13 -36.73
C SER A 17 8.24 10.80 -35.28
N THR A 18 9.52 10.91 -34.90
CA THR A 18 9.96 10.83 -33.50
C THR A 18 9.37 11.95 -32.64
N TYR A 19 8.79 12.97 -33.23
CA TYR A 19 8.11 14.06 -32.55
C TYR A 19 6.64 13.69 -32.24
N ALA A 20 6.01 12.80 -33.00
CA ALA A 20 4.63 12.42 -32.78
C ALA A 20 4.46 11.68 -31.44
N ASN A 21 5.33 10.72 -31.12
CA ASN A 21 5.28 10.01 -29.84
C ASN A 21 5.51 10.96 -28.65
N LYS A 22 6.49 11.86 -28.75
CA LYS A 22 6.75 12.89 -27.69
C LYS A 22 5.59 13.88 -27.59
N GLY A 23 5.01 14.29 -28.71
CA GLY A 23 3.83 15.15 -28.76
C GLY A 23 2.63 14.53 -28.04
N MET A 24 2.39 13.24 -28.29
CA MET A 24 1.33 12.49 -27.64
C MET A 24 1.50 12.42 -26.12
N LEU A 25 2.71 12.14 -25.63
CA LEU A 25 2.99 12.13 -24.19
C LEU A 25 2.92 13.51 -23.55
N LEU A 26 3.35 14.54 -24.27
CA LEU A 26 3.20 15.91 -23.80
C LEU A 26 1.72 16.31 -23.73
N ASN A 27 0.90 15.88 -24.68
CA ASN A 27 -0.55 16.06 -24.66
C ASN A 27 -1.17 15.38 -23.42
N ALA A 28 -0.79 14.12 -23.15
CA ALA A 28 -1.21 13.41 -21.94
C ALA A 28 -0.82 14.20 -20.66
N TYR A 29 0.41 14.71 -20.60
CA TYR A 29 0.89 15.48 -19.46
C TYR A 29 0.15 16.80 -19.28
N VAL A 30 -0.13 17.53 -20.36
CA VAL A 30 -0.90 18.78 -20.30
C VAL A 30 -2.33 18.51 -19.79
N ASN A 31 -2.99 17.45 -20.28
CA ASN A 31 -4.31 17.06 -19.75
C ASN A 31 -4.24 16.67 -18.27
N PHE A 32 -3.17 15.99 -17.83
CA PHE A 32 -2.94 15.71 -16.42
C PHE A 32 -2.87 16.99 -15.58
N LEU A 33 -2.13 18.00 -16.03
CA LEU A 33 -2.05 19.32 -15.36
C LEU A 33 -3.39 20.05 -15.32
N LEU A 34 -4.20 19.90 -16.36
CA LEU A 34 -5.58 20.41 -16.42
C LEU A 34 -6.57 19.59 -15.59
N LYS A 35 -6.10 18.51 -14.94
CA LYS A 35 -6.90 17.56 -14.15
C LYS A 35 -7.94 16.78 -14.98
N ASP A 36 -7.79 16.74 -16.29
CA ASP A 36 -8.56 15.86 -17.17
C ASP A 36 -7.91 14.46 -17.16
N TYR A 37 -8.15 13.75 -16.05
CA TYR A 37 -7.51 12.45 -15.81
C TYR A 37 -8.04 11.36 -16.74
N GLU A 38 -9.28 11.45 -17.19
CA GLU A 38 -9.84 10.49 -18.14
C GLU A 38 -9.18 10.60 -19.50
N LYS A 39 -9.03 11.82 -20.01
CA LYS A 39 -8.32 12.06 -21.27
C LYS A 39 -6.85 11.71 -21.16
N THR A 40 -6.20 12.01 -20.02
CA THR A 40 -4.82 11.58 -19.75
C THR A 40 -4.67 10.07 -19.87
N ARG A 41 -5.55 9.29 -19.24
CA ARG A 41 -5.51 7.81 -19.30
C ARG A 41 -5.73 7.30 -20.73
N ALA A 42 -6.72 7.85 -21.43
CA ALA A 42 -7.00 7.46 -22.81
C ALA A 42 -5.80 7.69 -23.73
N ILE A 43 -5.12 8.84 -23.60
CA ILE A 43 -3.93 9.15 -24.40
C ILE A 43 -2.78 8.23 -24.03
N ALA A 44 -2.54 8.00 -22.72
CA ALA A 44 -1.48 7.09 -22.26
C ALA A 44 -1.71 5.65 -22.72
N GLU A 45 -2.95 5.18 -22.72
CA GLU A 45 -3.32 3.86 -23.24
C GLU A 45 -3.10 3.75 -24.75
N ASN A 46 -3.51 4.74 -25.53
CA ASN A 46 -3.25 4.83 -26.95
C ASN A 46 -1.75 4.85 -27.25
N PHE A 47 -0.96 5.60 -26.46
CA PHE A 47 0.49 5.62 -26.59
C PHE A 47 1.08 4.21 -26.47
N LYS A 48 0.69 3.47 -25.44
CA LYS A 48 1.16 2.09 -25.22
C LYS A 48 0.79 1.16 -26.36
N LYS A 49 -0.35 1.39 -27.00
CA LYS A 49 -0.83 0.61 -28.14
C LYS A 49 -0.07 0.93 -29.43
N TYR A 50 0.21 2.21 -29.68
CA TYR A 50 0.86 2.64 -30.93
C TYR A 50 2.39 2.56 -30.86
N TYR A 51 2.98 2.72 -29.68
CA TYR A 51 4.42 2.77 -29.47
C TYR A 51 4.90 1.76 -28.40
N PRO A 52 4.58 0.45 -28.52
CA PRO A 52 4.89 -0.54 -27.48
C PRO A 52 6.39 -0.74 -27.24
N GLY A 53 7.25 -0.43 -28.23
CA GLY A 53 8.70 -0.51 -28.13
C GLY A 53 9.38 0.81 -27.73
N SER A 54 8.63 1.86 -27.41
CA SER A 54 9.22 3.14 -27.00
C SER A 54 9.81 3.07 -25.60
N GLU A 55 10.98 3.68 -25.39
CA GLU A 55 11.56 3.87 -24.04
C GLU A 55 10.66 4.72 -23.13
N ASP A 56 9.83 5.58 -23.73
CA ASP A 56 8.89 6.44 -23.02
C ASP A 56 7.62 5.71 -22.54
N ILE A 57 7.50 4.40 -22.83
CA ILE A 57 6.36 3.58 -22.37
C ILE A 57 6.25 3.57 -20.84
N ILE A 58 7.40 3.65 -20.15
CA ILE A 58 7.46 3.73 -18.69
C ILE A 58 6.78 5.01 -18.22
N TYR A 59 7.03 6.14 -18.90
CA TYR A 59 6.39 7.40 -18.56
C TYR A 59 4.89 7.39 -18.81
N ALA A 60 4.44 6.77 -19.89
CA ALA A 60 3.02 6.61 -20.17
C ALA A 60 2.30 5.82 -19.04
N ASN A 61 2.90 4.70 -18.60
CA ASN A 61 2.39 3.91 -17.48
C ASN A 61 2.44 4.70 -16.16
N TYR A 62 3.52 5.43 -15.92
CA TYR A 62 3.67 6.26 -14.73
C TYR A 62 2.61 7.36 -14.69
N LEU A 63 2.40 8.08 -15.79
CA LEU A 63 1.41 9.15 -15.87
C LEU A 63 -0.02 8.63 -15.67
N GLU A 64 -0.33 7.47 -16.24
CA GLU A 64 -1.60 6.78 -15.99
C GLU A 64 -1.78 6.44 -14.50
N ALA A 65 -0.77 5.82 -13.86
CA ALA A 65 -0.81 5.51 -12.43
C ALA A 65 -1.00 6.77 -11.57
N MET A 66 -0.34 7.87 -11.96
CA MET A 66 -0.46 9.17 -11.30
C MET A 66 -1.88 9.72 -11.31
N THR A 67 -2.67 9.48 -12.37
CA THR A 67 -4.07 9.94 -12.40
C THR A 67 -4.91 9.31 -11.30
N TYR A 68 -4.69 8.03 -11.01
CA TYR A 68 -5.36 7.34 -9.90
C TYR A 68 -4.81 7.78 -8.54
N PHE A 69 -3.49 7.95 -8.43
CA PHE A 69 -2.85 8.39 -7.20
C PHE A 69 -3.37 9.76 -6.72
N VAL A 70 -3.41 10.75 -7.60
CA VAL A 70 -3.91 12.09 -7.25
C VAL A 70 -5.42 12.12 -7.00
N SER A 71 -6.13 11.10 -7.47
CA SER A 71 -7.57 10.95 -7.24
C SER A 71 -7.91 10.23 -5.93
N ILE A 72 -6.91 9.81 -5.13
CA ILE A 72 -7.13 9.20 -3.81
C ILE A 72 -7.74 10.25 -2.89
N LYS A 73 -8.99 10.07 -2.50
CA LYS A 73 -9.66 10.95 -1.54
C LYS A 73 -9.19 10.62 -0.13
N GLN A 74 -8.87 11.64 0.66
CA GLN A 74 -8.46 11.49 2.08
C GLN A 74 -9.55 10.91 2.99
N SER A 75 -10.79 10.87 2.57
CA SER A 75 -11.90 10.30 3.34
C SER A 75 -12.21 8.88 2.88
N GLY A 76 -11.87 7.95 3.68
CA GLY A 76 -11.87 6.51 3.66
C GLY A 76 -13.03 5.68 3.12
N TYR A 77 -13.87 6.16 2.21
CA TYR A 77 -15.03 5.40 1.74
C TYR A 77 -14.86 4.73 0.37
N SER A 78 -13.91 5.12 -0.46
CA SER A 78 -13.58 4.40 -1.68
C SER A 78 -12.07 4.26 -1.80
N GLN A 79 -11.60 3.04 -1.63
CA GLN A 79 -10.19 2.69 -1.78
C GLN A 79 -9.87 2.21 -3.21
N GLU A 80 -10.82 2.31 -4.14
CA GLU A 80 -10.66 1.82 -5.50
C GLU A 80 -9.50 2.48 -6.23
N ASN A 81 -9.43 3.82 -6.21
CA ASN A 81 -8.33 4.55 -6.82
C ASN A 81 -6.98 4.21 -6.17
N ALA A 82 -6.96 4.01 -4.84
CA ALA A 82 -5.74 3.63 -4.13
C ALA A 82 -5.25 2.23 -4.56
N ASN A 83 -6.15 1.25 -4.62
CA ASN A 83 -5.82 -0.10 -5.09
C ASN A 83 -5.39 -0.11 -6.57
N THR A 84 -6.07 0.66 -7.42
CA THR A 84 -5.71 0.77 -8.84
C THR A 84 -4.33 1.42 -9.00
N ALA A 85 -4.06 2.52 -8.29
CA ALA A 85 -2.73 3.16 -8.30
C ALA A 85 -1.64 2.21 -7.81
N LEU A 86 -1.88 1.49 -6.70
CA LEU A 86 -0.96 0.49 -6.15
C LEU A 86 -0.61 -0.57 -7.19
N ASN A 87 -1.62 -1.17 -7.82
CA ASN A 87 -1.42 -2.20 -8.84
C ASN A 87 -0.62 -1.69 -10.04
N LYS A 88 -0.92 -0.47 -10.51
CA LYS A 88 -0.20 0.12 -11.66
C LYS A 88 1.24 0.48 -11.32
N PHE A 89 1.52 1.05 -10.16
CA PHE A 89 2.88 1.33 -9.71
C PHE A 89 3.68 0.04 -9.49
N THR A 90 3.08 -0.97 -8.86
CA THR A 90 3.72 -2.29 -8.69
C THR A 90 4.03 -2.94 -10.05
N PHE A 91 3.11 -2.84 -11.01
CA PHE A 91 3.37 -3.29 -12.38
C PHE A 91 4.60 -2.62 -13.00
N ILE A 92 4.75 -1.29 -12.84
CA ILE A 92 5.90 -0.58 -13.40
C ILE A 92 7.21 -1.07 -12.79
N LEU A 93 7.28 -1.26 -11.46
CA LEU A 93 8.48 -1.77 -10.79
C LEU A 93 8.85 -3.18 -11.27
N ASN A 94 7.86 -4.05 -11.44
CA ASN A 94 8.09 -5.43 -11.86
C ASN A 94 8.46 -5.55 -13.35
N ALA A 95 7.80 -4.77 -14.21
CA ALA A 95 8.02 -4.83 -15.65
C ALA A 95 9.26 -4.04 -16.12
N TYR A 96 9.67 -3.04 -15.36
CA TYR A 96 10.76 -2.12 -15.72
C TYR A 96 11.67 -1.86 -14.52
N PRO A 97 12.46 -2.84 -14.05
CA PRO A 97 13.37 -2.65 -12.92
C PRO A 97 14.44 -1.60 -13.23
N ASN A 98 14.91 -0.92 -12.18
CA ASN A 98 15.92 0.15 -12.24
C ASN A 98 15.51 1.34 -13.15
N ASN A 99 14.21 1.60 -13.28
CA ASN A 99 13.74 2.74 -14.06
C ASN A 99 13.92 4.08 -13.31
N LYS A 100 13.95 5.17 -14.06
CA LYS A 100 14.19 6.53 -13.52
C LYS A 100 13.12 7.02 -12.51
N TYR A 101 11.95 6.37 -12.46
CA TYR A 101 10.86 6.72 -11.55
C TYR A 101 10.79 5.82 -10.32
N GLU A 102 11.67 4.83 -10.19
CA GLU A 102 11.62 3.78 -9.17
C GLU A 102 11.51 4.32 -7.75
N ILE A 103 12.39 5.24 -7.35
CA ILE A 103 12.41 5.83 -6.00
C ILE A 103 11.10 6.59 -5.73
N ASP A 104 10.63 7.34 -6.70
CA ASP A 104 9.38 8.09 -6.58
C ASP A 104 8.16 7.16 -6.51
N ILE A 105 8.15 6.08 -7.29
CA ILE A 105 7.10 5.06 -7.25
C ILE A 105 7.07 4.36 -5.91
N ILE A 106 8.21 3.95 -5.37
CA ILE A 106 8.29 3.31 -4.03
C ILE A 106 7.70 4.24 -2.98
N THR A 107 8.07 5.52 -2.99
CA THR A 107 7.53 6.52 -2.07
C THR A 107 5.99 6.63 -2.18
N LYS A 108 5.46 6.61 -3.41
CA LYS A 108 4.01 6.65 -3.64
C LYS A 108 3.29 5.39 -3.18
N ILE A 109 3.90 4.22 -3.39
CA ILE A 109 3.39 2.93 -2.87
C ILE A 109 3.28 2.99 -1.34
N ASP A 110 4.29 3.52 -0.64
CA ASP A 110 4.23 3.67 0.81
C ASP A 110 3.11 4.61 1.26
N LEU A 111 2.93 5.74 0.57
CA LEU A 111 1.82 6.65 0.83
C LEU A 111 0.45 5.99 0.59
N ILE A 112 0.31 5.19 -0.47
CA ILE A 112 -0.92 4.45 -0.77
C ILE A 112 -1.18 3.41 0.32
N ASN A 113 -0.17 2.64 0.72
CA ASN A 113 -0.30 1.64 1.77
C ASN A 113 -0.72 2.26 3.11
N ASN A 114 -0.14 3.40 3.47
CA ASN A 114 -0.56 4.16 4.65
C ASN A 114 -2.03 4.62 4.54
N ASN A 115 -2.45 5.09 3.37
CA ASN A 115 -3.84 5.52 3.14
C ASN A 115 -4.82 4.34 3.27
N LEU A 116 -4.50 3.20 2.64
CA LEU A 116 -5.30 1.97 2.72
C LEU A 116 -5.42 1.45 4.15
N ALA A 117 -4.31 1.38 4.89
CA ALA A 117 -4.29 0.96 6.28
C ALA A 117 -5.12 1.90 7.17
N ASN A 118 -4.98 3.23 6.99
CA ASN A 118 -5.75 4.24 7.72
C ASN A 118 -7.27 4.14 7.46
N GLY A 119 -7.68 3.80 6.25
CA GLY A 119 -9.08 3.53 5.93
C GLY A 119 -9.60 2.28 6.65
N LYS A 120 -8.83 1.20 6.59
CA LYS A 120 -9.19 -0.09 7.21
C LYS A 120 -9.27 0.00 8.73
N ILE A 121 -8.32 0.69 9.39
CA ILE A 121 -8.36 0.82 10.87
C ILE A 121 -9.56 1.65 11.34
N LYS A 122 -9.97 2.67 10.58
CA LYS A 122 -11.21 3.41 10.88
C LYS A 122 -12.44 2.49 10.82
N THR A 123 -12.50 1.64 9.82
CA THR A 123 -13.58 0.65 9.67
C THR A 123 -13.55 -0.39 10.79
N ALA A 124 -12.37 -0.90 11.15
CA ALA A 124 -12.22 -1.83 12.28
C ALA A 124 -12.71 -1.19 13.60
N LYS A 125 -12.31 0.07 13.86
CA LYS A 125 -12.75 0.82 15.05
C LYS A 125 -14.27 1.01 15.07
N PHE A 126 -14.89 1.26 13.93
CA PHE A 126 -16.35 1.33 13.82
C PHE A 126 -16.99 0.01 14.23
N TYR A 127 -16.52 -1.14 13.72
CA TYR A 127 -17.03 -2.45 14.14
C TYR A 127 -16.84 -2.70 15.64
N LEU A 128 -15.70 -2.30 16.22
CA LEU A 128 -15.47 -2.42 17.67
C LEU A 128 -16.47 -1.59 18.47
N THR A 129 -16.84 -0.39 18.02
CA THR A 129 -17.85 0.43 18.71
C THR A 129 -19.27 -0.20 18.66
N GLN A 130 -19.52 -1.07 17.69
CA GLN A 130 -20.76 -1.83 17.57
C GLN A 130 -20.71 -3.19 18.30
N GLY A 131 -19.61 -3.50 19.01
CA GLY A 131 -19.42 -4.80 19.64
C GLY A 131 -19.16 -5.95 18.67
N ASN A 132 -18.95 -5.67 17.38
CA ASN A 132 -18.69 -6.68 16.37
C ASN A 132 -17.19 -6.97 16.25
N ASN A 133 -16.68 -7.78 17.18
CA ASN A 133 -15.27 -8.18 17.25
C ASN A 133 -14.83 -8.94 15.98
N THR A 134 -15.67 -9.84 15.47
CA THR A 134 -15.34 -10.61 14.25
C THR A 134 -15.21 -9.70 13.03
N GLY A 135 -16.12 -8.74 12.85
CA GLY A 135 -16.02 -7.75 11.78
C GLY A 135 -14.74 -6.89 11.88
N ALA A 136 -14.37 -6.50 13.10
CA ALA A 136 -13.13 -5.74 13.33
C ALA A 136 -11.88 -6.56 12.99
N LEU A 137 -11.83 -7.84 13.39
CA LEU A 137 -10.69 -8.73 13.13
C LEU A 137 -10.39 -8.87 11.65
N VAL A 138 -11.40 -8.90 10.77
CA VAL A 138 -11.18 -8.98 9.32
C VAL A 138 -10.28 -7.83 8.84
N TYR A 139 -10.58 -6.60 9.25
CA TYR A 139 -9.81 -5.42 8.83
C TYR A 139 -8.46 -5.32 9.53
N LEU A 140 -8.40 -5.63 10.82
CA LEU A 140 -7.16 -5.60 11.60
C LEU A 140 -6.15 -6.63 11.10
N LEU A 141 -6.59 -7.85 10.81
CA LEU A 141 -5.74 -8.90 10.25
C LEU A 141 -5.29 -8.57 8.83
N ASP A 142 -6.14 -7.91 8.05
CA ASP A 142 -5.76 -7.47 6.71
C ASP A 142 -4.66 -6.39 6.76
N ILE A 143 -4.74 -5.41 7.69
CA ILE A 143 -3.66 -4.44 7.89
C ILE A 143 -2.37 -5.17 8.32
N PHE A 144 -2.46 -6.07 9.27
CA PHE A 144 -1.31 -6.82 9.77
C PHE A 144 -0.63 -7.65 8.68
N ASN A 145 -1.43 -8.29 7.81
CA ASN A 145 -0.92 -9.16 6.76
C ASN A 145 -0.40 -8.41 5.53
N ASN A 146 -1.11 -7.37 5.11
CA ASN A 146 -0.88 -6.72 3.81
C ASN A 146 -0.29 -5.30 3.89
N HIS A 147 -0.35 -4.65 5.08
CA HIS A 147 0.10 -3.27 5.28
C HIS A 147 0.95 -3.13 6.55
N SER A 148 1.78 -4.13 6.85
CA SER A 148 2.58 -4.17 8.09
C SER A 148 3.66 -3.08 8.19
N SER A 149 4.04 -2.45 7.08
CA SER A 149 4.95 -1.29 7.05
C SER A 149 4.25 0.04 7.26
N SER A 150 2.91 0.06 7.36
CA SER A 150 2.16 1.31 7.51
C SER A 150 2.32 1.92 8.91
N SER A 151 2.15 3.23 8.98
CA SER A 151 2.11 3.96 10.27
C SER A 151 0.98 3.52 11.21
N SER A 152 -0.01 2.77 10.71
CA SER A 152 -1.12 2.24 11.50
C SER A 152 -0.81 0.91 12.19
N ILE A 153 0.39 0.32 11.99
CA ILE A 153 0.66 -1.04 12.47
C ILE A 153 0.66 -1.15 13.99
N GLU A 154 1.22 -0.16 14.70
CA GLU A 154 1.24 -0.15 16.16
C GLU A 154 -0.18 -0.13 16.74
N GLU A 155 -1.02 0.77 16.24
CA GLU A 155 -2.42 0.87 16.60
C GLU A 155 -3.18 -0.43 16.26
N THR A 156 -2.89 -1.02 15.12
CA THR A 156 -3.47 -2.30 14.69
C THR A 156 -3.12 -3.44 15.64
N LEU A 157 -1.86 -3.56 16.03
CA LEU A 157 -1.39 -4.58 16.97
C LEU A 157 -2.05 -4.43 18.35
N PHE A 158 -2.22 -3.20 18.81
CA PHE A 158 -2.98 -2.93 20.02
C PHE A 158 -4.44 -3.38 19.92
N TYR A 159 -5.14 -3.02 18.82
CA TYR A 159 -6.53 -3.43 18.66
C TYR A 159 -6.67 -4.95 18.44
N LEU A 160 -5.72 -5.62 17.78
CA LEU A 160 -5.68 -7.09 17.72
C LEU A 160 -5.54 -7.68 19.11
N THR A 161 -4.60 -7.17 19.93
CA THR A 161 -4.43 -7.60 21.33
C THR A 161 -5.73 -7.45 22.10
N LYS A 162 -6.33 -6.25 22.04
CA LYS A 162 -7.56 -5.95 22.76
C LYS A 162 -8.72 -6.82 22.30
N THR A 163 -8.93 -6.94 21.00
CA THR A 163 -10.07 -7.68 20.42
C THR A 163 -9.98 -9.16 20.73
N TYR A 164 -8.80 -9.77 20.60
CA TYR A 164 -8.62 -11.18 20.97
C TYR A 164 -8.79 -11.39 22.49
N ASN A 165 -8.35 -10.45 23.31
CA ASN A 165 -8.59 -10.50 24.75
C ASN A 165 -10.08 -10.38 25.08
N ASP A 166 -10.86 -9.56 24.37
CA ASP A 166 -12.29 -9.34 24.60
C ASP A 166 -13.15 -10.57 24.17
N ILE A 167 -12.62 -11.47 23.33
CA ILE A 167 -13.26 -12.72 22.92
C ILE A 167 -12.64 -13.96 23.59
N ASP A 168 -11.86 -13.76 24.65
CA ASP A 168 -11.23 -14.81 25.47
C ASP A 168 -10.15 -15.64 24.75
N GLU A 169 -9.65 -15.19 23.58
CA GLU A 169 -8.56 -15.80 22.83
C GLU A 169 -7.19 -15.27 23.31
N TYR A 170 -6.83 -15.66 24.54
CA TYR A 170 -5.70 -15.07 25.27
C TYR A 170 -4.33 -15.33 24.64
N ASP A 171 -4.13 -16.51 24.04
CA ASP A 171 -2.87 -16.83 23.37
C ASP A 171 -2.62 -15.94 22.15
N LEU A 172 -3.68 -15.64 21.40
CA LEU A 172 -3.62 -14.70 20.28
C LEU A 172 -3.42 -13.27 20.77
N ALA A 173 -4.09 -12.86 21.83
CA ALA A 173 -3.89 -11.55 22.44
C ALA A 173 -2.44 -11.36 22.89
N LYS A 174 -1.86 -12.32 23.61
CA LYS A 174 -0.45 -12.32 24.02
C LYS A 174 0.51 -12.28 22.82
N LYS A 175 0.22 -13.04 21.78
CA LYS A 175 1.02 -13.04 20.52
C LYS A 175 1.15 -11.64 19.94
N TYR A 176 0.03 -10.91 19.74
CA TYR A 176 0.07 -9.58 19.15
C TYR A 176 0.67 -8.54 20.07
N ALA A 177 0.44 -8.65 21.39
CA ALA A 177 1.11 -7.82 22.40
C ALA A 177 2.63 -8.02 22.38
N SER A 178 3.11 -9.25 22.23
CA SER A 178 4.55 -9.56 22.15
C SER A 178 5.18 -9.01 20.87
N ILE A 179 4.49 -9.08 19.74
CA ILE A 179 4.96 -8.46 18.48
C ILE A 179 5.08 -6.94 18.65
N LEU A 180 4.11 -6.32 19.32
CA LEU A 180 4.13 -4.88 19.60
C LEU A 180 5.28 -4.51 20.56
N ALA A 181 5.45 -5.28 21.64
CA ALA A 181 6.53 -5.10 22.61
C ALA A 181 7.93 -5.19 21.97
N TYR A 182 8.12 -6.16 21.09
CA TYR A 182 9.41 -6.40 20.45
C TYR A 182 9.79 -5.34 19.42
N ASN A 183 8.83 -4.96 18.56
CA ASN A 183 9.12 -4.06 17.45
C ASN A 183 8.98 -2.58 17.81
N PHE A 184 8.16 -2.25 18.83
CA PHE A 184 7.79 -0.88 19.20
C PHE A 184 7.78 -0.69 20.73
N PRO A 185 8.90 -0.94 21.43
CA PRO A 185 8.96 -0.95 22.90
C PRO A 185 8.64 0.41 23.51
N ASP A 186 8.90 1.51 22.81
CA ASP A 186 8.67 2.87 23.25
C ASP A 186 7.28 3.43 22.88
N SER A 187 6.45 2.60 22.23
CA SER A 187 5.14 3.00 21.74
C SER A 187 4.12 3.17 22.85
N ASN A 188 3.32 4.24 22.77
CA ASN A 188 2.15 4.41 23.64
C ASN A 188 1.12 3.26 23.44
N TRP A 189 1.07 2.64 22.26
CA TRP A 189 0.19 1.51 22.01
C TRP A 189 0.67 0.25 22.73
N TYR A 190 1.99 0.08 22.88
CA TYR A 190 2.54 -1.00 23.69
C TYR A 190 2.12 -0.87 25.15
N GLN A 191 2.21 0.33 25.75
CA GLN A 191 1.77 0.56 27.13
C GLN A 191 0.29 0.19 27.33
N LYS A 192 -0.55 0.52 26.38
CA LYS A 192 -1.98 0.15 26.41
C LYS A 192 -2.18 -1.37 26.27
N ALA A 193 -1.45 -2.03 25.35
CA ALA A 193 -1.52 -3.48 25.18
C ALA A 193 -1.05 -4.23 26.44
N TYR A 194 0.05 -3.76 27.04
CA TYR A 194 0.56 -4.29 28.30
C TYR A 194 -0.50 -4.23 29.41
N ASN A 195 -1.20 -3.10 29.56
CA ASN A 195 -2.26 -2.96 30.55
C ASN A 195 -3.44 -3.90 30.27
N VAL A 196 -3.80 -4.12 29.01
CA VAL A 196 -4.86 -5.09 28.64
C VAL A 196 -4.51 -6.50 29.08
N ILE A 197 -3.28 -6.94 28.83
CA ILE A 197 -2.82 -8.28 29.19
C ILE A 197 -2.67 -8.44 30.70
N ASN A 198 -2.06 -7.48 31.40
CA ASN A 198 -1.74 -7.59 32.83
C ASN A 198 -2.94 -7.41 33.75
N ASN A 199 -3.98 -6.67 33.34
CA ASN A 199 -5.20 -6.57 34.16
C ASN A 199 -5.92 -7.92 34.34
N ARG A 200 -5.56 -8.93 33.54
CA ARG A 200 -6.05 -10.32 33.69
C ARG A 200 -5.04 -11.26 34.33
N ASP A 201 -3.73 -10.95 34.29
CA ASP A 201 -2.68 -11.80 34.90
C ASP A 201 -2.76 -11.87 36.45
N TYR A 202 -3.70 -11.12 37.07
CA TYR A 202 -4.04 -11.32 38.48
C TYR A 202 -4.76 -12.66 38.74
N ILE A 203 -5.18 -13.37 37.70
CA ILE A 203 -5.96 -14.61 37.79
C ILE A 203 -5.13 -15.86 37.43
N GLU A 204 -4.07 -15.75 36.61
CA GLU A 204 -3.19 -16.88 36.29
C GLU A 204 -1.70 -16.54 36.47
N LYS A 205 -1.16 -17.03 37.59
CA LYS A 205 0.29 -17.01 37.85
C LYS A 205 1.01 -18.03 36.98
N ASP A 206 1.40 -17.65 35.76
CA ASP A 206 2.43 -18.39 35.06
C ASP A 206 3.49 -17.47 34.46
N LYS A 207 4.70 -17.53 35.06
CA LYS A 207 5.82 -16.60 34.82
C LYS A 207 6.61 -16.87 33.53
N ASN A 208 6.17 -17.78 32.67
CA ASN A 208 7.02 -18.28 31.55
C ASN A 208 6.57 -17.88 30.14
N TRP A 209 5.59 -17.01 29.98
CA TRP A 209 5.05 -16.68 28.66
C TRP A 209 6.00 -15.88 27.73
N PHE A 210 6.94 -15.11 28.32
CA PHE A 210 7.96 -14.38 27.55
C PHE A 210 8.94 -15.33 26.80
N ILE A 211 9.09 -16.55 27.28
CA ILE A 211 10.04 -17.54 26.72
C ILE A 211 9.41 -18.37 25.59
N LEU A 212 8.08 -18.49 25.56
CA LEU A 212 7.34 -19.35 24.61
C LEU A 212 7.12 -18.73 23.22
N LEU A 213 7.23 -17.40 23.09
CA LEU A 213 7.10 -16.72 21.82
C LEU A 213 8.44 -16.08 21.45
N ASN A 214 9.19 -16.73 20.59
CA ASN A 214 10.34 -16.11 19.94
C ASN A 214 9.81 -15.24 18.77
N PRO A 215 9.52 -13.92 18.99
CA PRO A 215 8.90 -13.06 17.98
C PRO A 215 9.82 -12.86 16.77
N ILE A 216 11.13 -13.04 16.94
CA ILE A 216 12.12 -12.99 15.86
C ILE A 216 11.77 -13.98 14.76
N LYS A 217 11.28 -15.18 15.13
CA LYS A 217 10.95 -16.24 14.16
C LYS A 217 9.71 -15.95 13.34
N ILE A 218 8.75 -15.18 13.89
CA ILE A 218 7.49 -14.83 13.20
C ILE A 218 7.73 -13.75 12.16
N LEU A 219 8.53 -12.73 12.47
CA LEU A 219 8.84 -11.64 11.54
C LEU A 219 9.92 -12.04 10.52
N LYS A 220 10.93 -12.84 10.93
CA LYS A 220 11.92 -13.42 9.99
C LYS A 220 11.25 -14.35 8.98
N ASN A 221 10.34 -15.23 9.40
CA ASN A 221 9.63 -16.10 8.46
C ASN A 221 8.75 -15.30 7.48
N LYS A 222 8.26 -14.12 7.88
CA LYS A 222 7.49 -13.26 6.97
C LYS A 222 8.40 -12.49 6.00
N SER A 223 9.58 -12.04 6.44
CA SER A 223 10.59 -11.43 5.58
C SER A 223 11.27 -12.48 4.67
N GLU A 224 11.52 -13.70 5.17
CA GLU A 224 12.09 -14.81 4.40
C GLU A 224 11.07 -15.37 3.38
N ASN A 225 9.77 -15.45 3.71
CA ASN A 225 8.74 -15.83 2.74
C ASN A 225 8.52 -14.75 1.67
N ASN A 226 8.74 -13.47 1.99
CA ASN A 226 8.73 -12.40 1.00
C ASN A 226 10.02 -12.38 0.16
N LEU A 227 11.15 -12.89 0.70
CA LEU A 227 12.43 -13.04 -0.01
C LEU A 227 12.50 -14.34 -0.83
N ILE A 228 11.85 -15.42 -0.40
CA ILE A 228 11.80 -16.70 -1.12
C ILE A 228 10.92 -16.60 -2.39
N ASN A 229 9.96 -15.67 -2.42
CA ASN A 229 9.22 -15.34 -3.64
C ASN A 229 9.95 -14.37 -4.59
N SER A 230 11.18 -13.96 -4.25
CA SER A 230 12.07 -13.16 -5.06
C SER A 230 13.36 -13.92 -5.45
N ASP A 231 13.30 -15.25 -5.63
CA ASP A 231 14.40 -16.02 -6.24
C ASP A 231 14.59 -15.58 -7.71
N ILE A 232 15.30 -14.47 -7.84
CA ILE A 232 16.01 -14.13 -9.07
C ILE A 232 17.31 -14.93 -9.00
N GLN A 233 17.39 -15.99 -9.80
CA GLN A 233 18.66 -16.67 -10.06
C GLN A 233 19.65 -15.69 -10.68
N PRO A 234 20.92 -15.69 -10.26
CA PRO A 234 21.95 -14.92 -10.96
C PRO A 234 22.15 -15.55 -12.35
N LEU A 235 22.07 -14.71 -13.36
CA LEU A 235 22.53 -15.04 -14.71
C LEU A 235 24.07 -15.14 -14.66
N GLU A 236 24.59 -16.30 -15.00
CA GLU A 236 25.98 -16.48 -15.43
C GLU A 236 26.24 -15.77 -16.76
#